data_c81d3fb466f2fb73f434c3868cf67797
#
_entry.id   c81d3fb466f2fb73f434c3868cf67797
#
_cell.length_a   1.000
_cell.length_b   1.000
_cell.length_c   1.000
_cell.angle_alpha   90.00
_cell.angle_beta   90.00
_cell.angle_gamma   90.00
#
_symmetry.space_group_name_H-M   'P 1'
#
loop_
_entity.id
_entity.type
_entity.pdbx_description
1 polymer ?
#
loop_
_entity_poly.entity_id
_entity_poly.type
_entity_poly.pdbx_seq_one_letter_code
_entity_poly.pdbx_strand_id
1 'polypeptide(L)'
;MIRALAIGILATAMVVHADEAADQLTRAGIDEFNAAFQAWDGGSFAKAAHHFKQSAARNPKSATARYWQGTASFHRMLQIKSQPKPDVHAAHAAMDDAIHALETAVTLDPHHAESHALLGTLYGMKIQGGIFNAIRFGPRVQNHQKHALQSGGDNPRVRYLLGTGRFHTAKNHAAYREALHTLLAAEKLFIAEAKRPPKPLDPRWGLSSCRTFIGLAYLKLGEQAHAAQYFRKALADHPNDHVAARELAKIATH
;
A
#
# COMPACT_ATOMS: atom_id res chain seq x y z
N MET A 1 42.56 -7.00 29.58
CA MET A 1 41.10 -7.20 29.69
C MET A 1 40.29 -5.90 29.57
N ILE A 2 40.71 -4.75 30.12
CA ILE A 2 39.93 -3.48 30.15
C ILE A 2 39.69 -2.85 28.75
N ARG A 3 40.62 -2.98 27.79
CA ARG A 3 40.45 -2.41 26.43
C ARG A 3 39.40 -3.13 25.56
N ALA A 4 39.20 -4.42 25.74
CA ALA A 4 38.20 -5.17 24.97
C ALA A 4 36.77 -4.86 25.43
N LEU A 5 36.58 -4.57 26.73
CA LEU A 5 35.25 -4.20 27.28
C LEU A 5 34.80 -2.82 26.83
N ALA A 6 35.73 -1.82 26.73
CA ALA A 6 35.41 -0.47 26.27
C ALA A 6 34.99 -0.42 24.78
N ILE A 7 35.61 -1.22 23.91
CA ILE A 7 35.27 -1.29 22.48
C ILE A 7 33.88 -1.92 22.29
N GLY A 8 33.52 -2.94 23.08
CA GLY A 8 32.19 -3.57 23.04
C GLY A 8 31.07 -2.61 23.45
N ILE A 9 31.26 -1.80 24.49
CA ILE A 9 30.25 -0.81 24.95
C ILE A 9 30.08 0.33 23.96
N LEU A 10 31.17 0.81 23.34
CA LEU A 10 31.10 1.87 22.33
C LEU A 10 30.38 1.40 21.05
N ALA A 11 30.65 0.18 20.60
CA ALA A 11 30.00 -0.39 19.42
C ALA A 11 28.49 -0.60 19.66
N THR A 12 28.09 -1.10 20.84
CA THR A 12 26.68 -1.28 21.19
C THR A 12 25.94 0.05 21.29
N ALA A 13 26.54 1.08 21.88
CA ALA A 13 25.97 2.42 21.96
C ALA A 13 25.78 3.05 20.56
N MET A 14 26.75 2.90 19.65
CA MET A 14 26.64 3.39 18.27
C MET A 14 25.52 2.70 17.48
N VAL A 15 25.33 1.39 17.65
CA VAL A 15 24.26 0.63 16.99
C VAL A 15 22.88 1.09 17.50
N VAL A 16 22.70 1.24 18.81
CA VAL A 16 21.45 1.71 19.40
C VAL A 16 21.09 3.12 18.92
N HIS A 17 22.06 4.03 18.83
CA HIS A 17 21.82 5.39 18.33
C HIS A 17 21.51 5.41 16.82
N ALA A 18 22.10 4.52 16.03
CA ALA A 18 21.81 4.39 14.60
C ALA A 18 20.38 3.88 14.35
N ASP A 19 19.93 2.90 15.14
CA ASP A 19 18.57 2.37 15.05
C ASP A 19 17.53 3.42 15.48
N GLU A 20 17.77 4.17 16.55
CA GLU A 20 16.88 5.25 16.99
C GLU A 20 16.77 6.37 15.96
N ALA A 21 17.89 6.78 15.36
CA ALA A 21 17.90 7.78 14.30
C ALA A 21 17.21 7.28 13.00
N ALA A 22 17.30 5.98 12.69
CA ALA A 22 16.58 5.37 11.59
C ALA A 22 15.07 5.36 11.86
N ASP A 23 14.65 5.03 13.08
CA ASP A 23 13.25 5.03 13.49
C ASP A 23 12.64 6.44 13.47
N GLN A 24 13.39 7.47 13.87
CA GLN A 24 12.96 8.87 13.78
C GLN A 24 12.70 9.28 12.31
N LEU A 25 13.59 8.90 11.39
CA LEU A 25 13.38 9.12 9.96
C LEU A 25 12.18 8.36 9.42
N THR A 26 11.95 7.13 9.89
CA THR A 26 10.76 6.37 9.50
C THR A 26 9.48 7.05 9.99
N ARG A 27 9.43 7.55 11.24
CA ARG A 27 8.28 8.31 11.77
C ARG A 27 8.03 9.57 10.97
N ALA A 28 9.07 10.38 10.71
CA ALA A 28 8.95 11.57 9.87
C ALA A 28 8.42 11.24 8.46
N GLY A 29 8.87 10.14 7.89
CA GLY A 29 8.36 9.63 6.62
C GLY A 29 6.90 9.21 6.68
N ILE A 30 6.44 8.59 7.78
CA ILE A 30 5.04 8.21 7.99
C ILE A 30 4.15 9.45 8.12
N ASP A 31 4.60 10.47 8.86
CA ASP A 31 3.87 11.73 9.00
C ASP A 31 3.72 12.43 7.65
N GLU A 32 4.81 12.53 6.87
CA GLU A 32 4.78 13.08 5.51
C GLU A 32 3.89 12.24 4.57
N PHE A 33 3.95 10.91 4.66
CA PHE A 33 3.08 10.01 3.89
C PHE A 33 1.59 10.24 4.21
N ASN A 34 1.25 10.36 5.48
CA ASN A 34 -0.13 10.60 5.91
C ASN A 34 -0.64 11.96 5.40
N ALA A 35 0.19 13.00 5.48
CA ALA A 35 -0.12 14.32 4.92
C ALA A 35 -0.28 14.27 3.40
N ALA A 36 0.64 13.57 2.70
CA ALA A 36 0.59 13.36 1.26
C ALA A 36 -0.67 12.61 0.84
N PHE A 37 -1.07 11.60 1.62
CA PHE A 37 -2.28 10.81 1.36
C PHE A 37 -3.53 11.69 1.49
N GLN A 38 -3.64 12.50 2.54
CA GLN A 38 -4.78 13.41 2.75
C GLN A 38 -4.86 14.50 1.68
N ALA A 39 -3.72 15.07 1.27
CA ALA A 39 -3.66 16.08 0.21
C ALA A 39 -3.71 15.50 -1.20
N TRP A 40 -3.48 14.20 -1.35
CA TRP A 40 -3.24 13.51 -2.62
C TRP A 40 -2.14 14.16 -3.46
N ASP A 41 -1.01 14.48 -2.80
CA ASP A 41 0.12 15.21 -3.38
C ASP A 41 1.33 14.34 -3.69
N GLY A 42 1.71 14.29 -4.98
CA GLY A 42 2.82 13.48 -5.47
C GLY A 42 4.21 13.95 -4.99
N GLY A 43 4.37 15.25 -4.76
CA GLY A 43 5.59 15.83 -4.22
C GLY A 43 5.86 15.38 -2.79
N SER A 44 4.83 15.38 -1.96
CA SER A 44 4.90 14.91 -0.58
C SER A 44 5.09 13.39 -0.49
N PHE A 45 4.50 12.58 -1.38
CA PHE A 45 4.84 11.16 -1.48
C PHE A 45 6.31 10.93 -1.83
N ALA A 46 6.91 11.77 -2.69
CA ALA A 46 8.34 11.69 -3.01
C ALA A 46 9.21 12.03 -1.80
N LYS A 47 8.84 13.04 -1.00
CA LYS A 47 9.54 13.40 0.25
C LYS A 47 9.44 12.26 1.27
N ALA A 48 8.25 11.68 1.46
CA ALA A 48 8.07 10.51 2.33
C ALA A 48 9.00 9.36 1.91
N ALA A 49 9.02 9.01 0.61
CA ALA A 49 9.90 7.97 0.08
C ALA A 49 11.39 8.29 0.34
N HIS A 50 11.78 9.57 0.29
CA HIS A 50 13.15 10.00 0.59
C HIS A 50 13.50 9.79 2.07
N HIS A 51 12.62 10.13 3.02
CA HIS A 51 12.81 9.84 4.45
C HIS A 51 13.01 8.35 4.70
N PHE A 52 12.18 7.50 4.09
CA PHE A 52 12.31 6.05 4.23
C PHE A 52 13.62 5.52 3.62
N LYS A 53 14.05 6.08 2.49
CA LYS A 53 15.34 5.75 1.88
C LYS A 53 16.51 6.12 2.79
N GLN A 54 16.47 7.28 3.44
CA GLN A 54 17.47 7.70 4.42
C GLN A 54 17.45 6.80 5.67
N SER A 55 16.27 6.43 6.17
CA SER A 55 16.12 5.47 7.26
C SER A 55 16.77 4.12 6.90
N ALA A 56 16.43 3.57 5.73
CA ALA A 56 17.01 2.32 5.25
C ALA A 56 18.52 2.38 4.96
N ALA A 57 19.08 3.57 4.72
CA ALA A 57 20.53 3.76 4.62
C ALA A 57 21.21 3.72 6.00
N ARG A 58 20.54 4.20 7.06
CA ARG A 58 21.03 4.13 8.45
C ARG A 58 20.88 2.75 9.07
N ASN A 59 19.75 2.07 8.81
CA ASN A 59 19.53 0.69 9.18
C ASN A 59 19.21 -0.16 7.93
N PRO A 60 20.25 -0.70 7.25
CA PRO A 60 20.06 -1.50 6.03
C PRO A 60 19.28 -2.80 6.22
N LYS A 61 19.10 -3.26 7.47
CA LYS A 61 18.36 -4.47 7.84
C LYS A 61 16.88 -4.20 8.14
N SER A 62 16.42 -2.94 8.08
CA SER A 62 15.03 -2.59 8.36
C SER A 62 14.11 -2.93 7.18
N ALA A 63 13.43 -4.07 7.25
CA ALA A 63 12.35 -4.43 6.34
C ALA A 63 11.21 -3.38 6.37
N THR A 64 10.91 -2.83 7.55
CA THR A 64 9.89 -1.79 7.76
C THR A 64 10.18 -0.51 6.97
N ALA A 65 11.43 -0.01 7.00
CA ALA A 65 11.81 1.18 6.24
C ALA A 65 11.68 0.93 4.72
N ARG A 66 12.07 -0.26 4.25
CA ARG A 66 11.93 -0.67 2.85
C ARG A 66 10.47 -0.83 2.43
N TYR A 67 9.64 -1.42 3.29
CA TYR A 67 8.20 -1.50 3.06
C TYR A 67 7.57 -0.10 2.89
N TRP A 68 7.85 0.83 3.80
CA TRP A 68 7.33 2.18 3.73
C TRP A 68 7.85 2.96 2.51
N GLN A 69 9.13 2.77 2.14
CA GLN A 69 9.68 3.33 0.91
C GLN A 69 8.88 2.86 -0.31
N GLY A 70 8.63 1.54 -0.41
CA GLY A 70 7.84 0.96 -1.50
C GLY A 70 6.39 1.43 -1.49
N THR A 71 5.77 1.54 -0.30
CA THR A 71 4.40 2.04 -0.13
C THR A 71 4.27 3.50 -0.59
N ALA A 72 5.21 4.37 -0.23
CA ALA A 72 5.20 5.76 -0.67
C ALA A 72 5.39 5.89 -2.18
N SER A 73 6.32 5.14 -2.76
CA SER A 73 6.53 5.10 -4.22
C SER A 73 5.32 4.54 -4.97
N PHE A 74 4.63 3.53 -4.42
CA PHE A 74 3.37 3.01 -4.96
C PHE A 74 2.28 4.08 -5.01
N HIS A 75 2.08 4.82 -3.91
CA HIS A 75 1.07 5.88 -3.87
C HIS A 75 1.44 7.07 -4.76
N ARG A 76 2.73 7.43 -4.85
CA ARG A 76 3.22 8.41 -5.83
C ARG A 76 2.89 7.99 -7.27
N MET A 77 3.12 6.74 -7.62
CA MET A 77 2.74 6.21 -8.94
C MET A 77 1.23 6.35 -9.19
N LEU A 78 0.38 6.00 -8.21
CA LEU A 78 -1.06 6.13 -8.34
C LEU A 78 -1.48 7.59 -8.49
N GLN A 79 -0.87 8.49 -7.74
CA GLN A 79 -1.13 9.92 -7.82
C GLN A 79 -0.77 10.48 -9.20
N ILE A 80 0.40 10.14 -9.74
CA ILE A 80 0.81 10.55 -11.10
C ILE A 80 -0.20 10.03 -12.14
N LYS A 81 -0.61 8.76 -12.04
CA LYS A 81 -1.58 8.15 -12.97
C LYS A 81 -2.98 8.74 -12.85
N SER A 82 -3.33 9.39 -11.75
CA SER A 82 -4.62 10.04 -11.55
C SER A 82 -4.72 11.43 -12.20
N GLN A 83 -3.61 12.01 -12.63
CA GLN A 83 -3.60 13.32 -13.27
C GLN A 83 -4.29 13.31 -14.64
N PRO A 84 -4.90 14.41 -15.09
CA PRO A 84 -5.52 14.51 -16.41
C PRO A 84 -4.54 14.24 -17.57
N LYS A 85 -3.26 14.56 -17.39
CA LYS A 85 -2.16 14.28 -18.31
C LYS A 85 -1.03 13.62 -17.52
N PRO A 86 -1.10 12.31 -17.31
CA PRO A 86 -0.12 11.62 -16.48
C PRO A 86 1.25 11.56 -17.18
N ASP A 87 2.31 11.85 -16.42
CA ASP A 87 3.68 11.56 -16.85
C ASP A 87 3.93 10.05 -16.74
N VAL A 88 3.87 9.37 -17.89
CA VAL A 88 4.02 7.91 -17.98
C VAL A 88 5.42 7.47 -17.54
N HIS A 89 6.47 8.25 -17.86
CA HIS A 89 7.84 7.93 -17.46
C HIS A 89 8.04 8.05 -15.94
N ALA A 90 7.53 9.13 -15.34
CA ALA A 90 7.57 9.29 -13.90
C ALA A 90 6.74 8.23 -13.17
N ALA A 91 5.59 7.82 -13.72
CA ALA A 91 4.79 6.74 -13.16
C ALA A 91 5.51 5.38 -13.23
N HIS A 92 6.19 5.06 -14.33
CA HIS A 92 7.00 3.85 -14.46
C HIS A 92 8.20 3.86 -13.49
N ALA A 93 8.93 4.98 -13.39
CA ALA A 93 10.02 5.11 -12.43
C ALA A 93 9.55 4.90 -11.00
N ALA A 94 8.43 5.51 -10.59
CA ALA A 94 7.86 5.32 -9.26
C ALA A 94 7.40 3.86 -9.03
N MET A 95 6.88 3.16 -10.05
CA MET A 95 6.54 1.74 -9.98
C MET A 95 7.78 0.88 -9.77
N ASP A 96 8.86 1.13 -10.50
CA ASP A 96 10.10 0.37 -10.40
C ASP A 96 10.80 0.62 -9.06
N ASP A 97 10.80 1.86 -8.55
CA ASP A 97 11.26 2.20 -7.19
C ASP A 97 10.47 1.44 -6.12
N ALA A 98 9.13 1.36 -6.27
CA ALA A 98 8.27 0.62 -5.36
C ALA A 98 8.60 -0.88 -5.35
N ILE A 99 8.73 -1.49 -6.54
CA ILE A 99 9.07 -2.91 -6.67
C ILE A 99 10.43 -3.19 -6.03
N HIS A 100 11.46 -2.40 -6.34
CA HIS A 100 12.80 -2.61 -5.81
C HIS A 100 12.85 -2.53 -4.27
N ALA A 101 12.18 -1.53 -3.69
CA ALA A 101 12.13 -1.38 -2.24
C ALA A 101 11.39 -2.56 -1.56
N LEU A 102 10.27 -3.00 -2.14
CA LEU A 102 9.48 -4.11 -1.61
C LEU A 102 10.17 -5.47 -1.81
N GLU A 103 10.88 -5.69 -2.91
CA GLU A 103 11.72 -6.89 -3.11
C GLU A 103 12.82 -6.96 -2.06
N THR A 104 13.43 -5.80 -1.73
CA THR A 104 14.39 -5.72 -0.62
C THR A 104 13.71 -6.02 0.73
N ALA A 105 12.51 -5.50 0.97
CA ALA A 105 11.77 -5.75 2.21
C ALA A 105 11.49 -7.25 2.42
N VAL A 106 11.02 -7.97 1.38
CA VAL A 106 10.75 -9.41 1.49
C VAL A 106 12.01 -10.27 1.49
N THR A 107 13.14 -9.75 1.03
CA THR A 107 14.45 -10.39 1.19
C THR A 107 14.92 -10.30 2.64
N LEU A 108 14.68 -9.17 3.31
CA LEU A 108 15.02 -8.94 4.71
C LEU A 108 14.07 -9.66 5.68
N ASP A 109 12.77 -9.66 5.35
CA ASP A 109 11.73 -10.37 6.08
C ASP A 109 10.82 -11.15 5.09
N PRO A 110 11.08 -12.43 4.86
CA PRO A 110 10.27 -13.27 3.97
C PRO A 110 8.81 -13.46 4.40
N HIS A 111 8.46 -13.07 5.63
CA HIS A 111 7.10 -13.14 6.17
C HIS A 111 6.39 -11.78 6.18
N HIS A 112 6.99 -10.72 5.62
CA HIS A 112 6.38 -9.39 5.58
C HIS A 112 5.15 -9.37 4.64
N ALA A 113 4.00 -9.70 5.18
CA ALA A 113 2.76 -9.95 4.43
C ALA A 113 2.33 -8.79 3.52
N GLU A 114 2.42 -7.54 4.01
CA GLU A 114 2.00 -6.37 3.24
C GLU A 114 2.94 -6.08 2.07
N SER A 115 4.26 -6.31 2.22
CA SER A 115 5.20 -6.20 1.11
C SER A 115 4.89 -7.20 0.01
N HIS A 116 4.57 -8.44 0.38
CA HIS A 116 4.12 -9.45 -0.57
C HIS A 116 2.80 -9.04 -1.26
N ALA A 117 1.82 -8.51 -0.53
CA ALA A 117 0.56 -8.07 -1.11
C ALA A 117 0.74 -6.92 -2.12
N LEU A 118 1.58 -5.92 -1.79
CA LEU A 118 1.92 -4.83 -2.69
C LEU A 118 2.70 -5.30 -3.93
N LEU A 119 3.66 -6.22 -3.79
CA LEU A 119 4.37 -6.82 -4.91
C LEU A 119 3.42 -7.58 -5.85
N GLY A 120 2.50 -8.38 -5.29
CA GLY A 120 1.47 -9.05 -6.07
C GLY A 120 0.62 -8.05 -6.86
N THR A 121 0.26 -6.92 -6.27
CA THR A 121 -0.49 -5.84 -6.93
C THR A 121 0.33 -5.18 -8.04
N LEU A 122 1.57 -4.79 -7.77
CA LEU A 122 2.45 -4.13 -8.74
C LEU A 122 2.78 -5.03 -9.94
N TYR A 123 3.08 -6.31 -9.71
CA TYR A 123 3.26 -7.27 -10.79
C TYR A 123 1.97 -7.52 -11.57
N GLY A 124 0.81 -7.53 -10.90
CA GLY A 124 -0.50 -7.56 -11.56
C GLY A 124 -0.71 -6.38 -12.50
N MET A 125 -0.30 -5.18 -12.08
CA MET A 125 -0.37 -3.98 -12.93
C MET A 125 0.59 -4.06 -14.13
N LYS A 126 1.73 -4.75 -14.02
CA LYS A 126 2.64 -4.99 -15.17
C LYS A 126 2.09 -5.98 -16.20
N ILE A 127 1.09 -6.79 -15.86
CA ILE A 127 0.41 -7.69 -16.81
C ILE A 127 -0.45 -6.91 -17.82
N GLN A 128 -0.90 -5.70 -17.47
CA GLN A 128 -1.67 -4.86 -18.39
C GLN A 128 -0.82 -4.57 -19.64
N GLY A 129 -1.18 -5.18 -20.78
CA GLY A 129 -0.49 -4.97 -22.05
C GLY A 129 -0.12 -6.19 -22.86
N GLY A 130 -0.50 -7.42 -22.44
CA GLY A 130 -0.37 -8.56 -23.33
C GLY A 130 0.03 -9.89 -22.70
N ILE A 131 -0.08 -10.93 -23.52
CA ILE A 131 0.12 -12.32 -23.12
C ILE A 131 1.55 -12.59 -22.62
N PHE A 132 2.55 -11.95 -23.21
CA PHE A 132 3.95 -12.09 -22.80
C PHE A 132 4.19 -11.59 -21.37
N ASN A 133 3.55 -10.46 -21.00
CA ASN A 133 3.62 -9.95 -19.64
C ASN A 133 2.88 -10.88 -18.67
N ALA A 134 1.76 -11.47 -19.08
CA ALA A 134 1.03 -12.44 -18.26
C ALA A 134 1.87 -13.68 -17.98
N ILE A 135 2.58 -14.22 -18.97
CA ILE A 135 3.51 -15.35 -18.81
C ILE A 135 4.67 -14.98 -17.87
N ARG A 136 5.24 -13.78 -18.03
CA ARG A 136 6.40 -13.32 -17.24
C ARG A 136 6.05 -13.00 -15.79
N PHE A 137 4.93 -12.29 -15.54
CA PHE A 137 4.59 -11.76 -14.23
C PHE A 137 3.50 -12.57 -13.50
N GLY A 138 2.70 -13.37 -14.19
CA GLY A 138 1.64 -14.18 -13.58
C GLY A 138 2.12 -15.08 -12.44
N PRO A 139 3.18 -15.87 -12.62
CA PRO A 139 3.74 -16.68 -11.54
C PRO A 139 4.21 -15.85 -10.32
N ARG A 140 4.78 -14.65 -10.56
CA ARG A 140 5.19 -13.74 -9.48
C ARG A 140 3.98 -13.24 -8.70
N VAL A 141 2.90 -12.84 -9.38
CA VAL A 141 1.64 -12.44 -8.73
C VAL A 141 1.13 -13.55 -7.81
N GLN A 142 1.01 -14.77 -8.33
CA GLN A 142 0.51 -15.92 -7.57
C GLN A 142 1.39 -16.24 -6.35
N ASN A 143 2.72 -16.24 -6.54
CA ASN A 143 3.65 -16.50 -5.46
C ASN A 143 3.53 -15.45 -4.33
N HIS A 144 3.54 -14.16 -4.68
CA HIS A 144 3.43 -13.10 -3.69
C HIS A 144 2.07 -13.09 -2.99
N GLN A 145 0.96 -13.32 -3.71
CA GLN A 145 -0.37 -13.45 -3.10
C GLN A 145 -0.44 -14.63 -2.12
N LYS A 146 0.17 -15.76 -2.46
CA LYS A 146 0.25 -16.93 -1.57
C LYS A 146 1.01 -16.58 -0.28
N HIS A 147 2.19 -15.98 -0.38
CA HIS A 147 2.99 -15.57 0.79
C HIS A 147 2.25 -14.51 1.63
N ALA A 148 1.60 -13.53 1.01
CA ALA A 148 0.82 -12.53 1.71
C ALA A 148 -0.30 -13.16 2.55
N LEU A 149 -1.04 -14.12 1.98
CA LEU A 149 -2.11 -14.81 2.69
C LEU A 149 -1.60 -15.74 3.80
N GLN A 150 -0.49 -16.43 3.59
CA GLN A 150 0.11 -17.31 4.58
C GLN A 150 0.61 -16.55 5.80
N SER A 151 1.22 -15.38 5.59
CA SER A 151 1.83 -14.59 6.66
C SER A 151 0.89 -13.54 7.27
N GLY A 152 -0.18 -13.15 6.58
CA GLY A 152 -1.07 -12.07 7.03
C GLY A 152 -2.50 -12.19 6.52
N GLY A 153 -3.09 -13.40 6.61
CA GLY A 153 -4.47 -13.63 6.18
C GLY A 153 -5.51 -12.74 6.86
N ASP A 154 -5.25 -12.26 8.08
CA ASP A 154 -6.10 -11.35 8.85
C ASP A 154 -5.59 -9.90 8.86
N ASN A 155 -4.62 -9.57 8.00
CA ASN A 155 -4.17 -8.20 7.82
C ASN A 155 -5.13 -7.46 6.86
N PRO A 156 -5.69 -6.28 7.26
CA PRO A 156 -6.65 -5.55 6.44
C PRO A 156 -6.10 -5.15 5.08
N ARG A 157 -4.83 -4.70 5.00
CA ARG A 157 -4.19 -4.27 3.74
C ARG A 157 -3.95 -5.44 2.80
N VAL A 158 -3.58 -6.61 3.32
CA VAL A 158 -3.47 -7.84 2.52
C VAL A 158 -4.81 -8.19 1.89
N ARG A 159 -5.89 -8.21 2.68
CA ARG A 159 -7.26 -8.49 2.17
C ARG A 159 -7.73 -7.43 1.19
N TYR A 160 -7.47 -6.16 1.45
CA TYR A 160 -7.82 -5.05 0.57
C TYR A 160 -7.13 -5.18 -0.80
N LEU A 161 -5.79 -5.35 -0.81
CA LEU A 161 -5.02 -5.49 -2.05
C LEU A 161 -5.42 -6.74 -2.86
N LEU A 162 -5.73 -7.85 -2.19
CA LEU A 162 -6.27 -9.03 -2.83
C LEU A 162 -7.65 -8.78 -3.45
N GLY A 163 -8.53 -8.07 -2.71
CA GLY A 163 -9.86 -7.69 -3.18
C GLY A 163 -9.80 -6.77 -4.40
N THR A 164 -8.88 -5.80 -4.42
CA THR A 164 -8.68 -4.94 -5.60
C THR A 164 -8.15 -5.72 -6.79
N GLY A 165 -7.23 -6.66 -6.58
CA GLY A 165 -6.76 -7.55 -7.63
C GLY A 165 -7.90 -8.38 -8.25
N ARG A 166 -8.77 -8.96 -7.42
CA ARG A 166 -9.99 -9.67 -7.87
C ARG A 166 -10.94 -8.75 -8.63
N PHE A 167 -11.16 -7.53 -8.14
CA PHE A 167 -12.00 -6.53 -8.82
C PHE A 167 -11.50 -6.22 -10.23
N HIS A 168 -10.20 -5.98 -10.39
CA HIS A 168 -9.62 -5.65 -11.69
C HIS A 168 -9.58 -6.81 -12.68
N THR A 169 -9.62 -8.05 -12.20
CA THR A 169 -9.64 -9.27 -13.03
C THR A 169 -11.04 -9.82 -13.25
N ALA A 170 -12.05 -9.31 -12.56
CA ALA A 170 -13.45 -9.75 -12.67
C ALA A 170 -14.03 -9.46 -14.07
N LYS A 171 -14.69 -10.46 -14.65
CA LYS A 171 -15.30 -10.38 -15.99
C LYS A 171 -16.81 -10.56 -15.98
N ASN A 172 -17.40 -10.92 -14.85
CA ASN A 172 -18.84 -11.17 -14.70
C ASN A 172 -19.31 -10.83 -13.28
N HIS A 173 -20.62 -10.82 -13.08
CA HIS A 173 -21.23 -10.49 -11.78
C HIS A 173 -20.80 -11.42 -10.64
N ALA A 174 -20.60 -12.71 -10.89
CA ALA A 174 -20.14 -13.65 -9.86
C ALA A 174 -18.73 -13.26 -9.36
N ALA A 175 -17.80 -12.96 -10.27
CA ALA A 175 -16.45 -12.52 -9.93
C ALA A 175 -16.44 -11.16 -9.20
N TYR A 176 -17.33 -10.21 -9.58
CA TYR A 176 -17.47 -8.95 -8.82
C TYR A 176 -18.04 -9.17 -7.41
N ARG A 177 -18.96 -10.14 -7.20
CA ARG A 177 -19.43 -10.51 -5.85
C ARG A 177 -18.31 -11.10 -4.99
N GLU A 178 -17.44 -11.93 -5.55
CA GLU A 178 -16.26 -12.45 -4.83
C GLU A 178 -15.29 -11.35 -4.44
N ALA A 179 -15.03 -10.39 -5.35
CA ALA A 179 -14.22 -9.22 -5.05
C ALA A 179 -14.86 -8.39 -3.93
N LEU A 180 -16.15 -8.10 -4.02
CA LEU A 180 -16.92 -7.38 -3.01
C LEU A 180 -16.85 -8.07 -1.65
N HIS A 181 -17.07 -9.38 -1.59
CA HIS A 181 -16.98 -10.16 -0.35
C HIS A 181 -15.59 -10.01 0.30
N THR A 182 -14.54 -10.07 -0.51
CA THR A 182 -13.15 -9.91 -0.03
C THR A 182 -12.89 -8.51 0.51
N LEU A 183 -13.40 -7.46 -0.17
CA LEU A 183 -13.27 -6.07 0.24
C LEU A 183 -14.07 -5.76 1.52
N LEU A 184 -15.28 -6.31 1.65
CA LEU A 184 -16.09 -6.18 2.88
C LEU A 184 -15.40 -6.86 4.08
N ALA A 185 -14.75 -8.01 3.87
CA ALA A 185 -13.93 -8.64 4.89
C ALA A 185 -12.73 -7.76 5.29
N ALA A 186 -12.08 -7.10 4.31
CA ALA A 186 -11.00 -6.15 4.57
C ALA A 186 -11.50 -4.94 5.39
N GLU A 187 -12.66 -4.35 5.06
CA GLU A 187 -13.24 -3.23 5.82
C GLU A 187 -13.46 -3.61 7.28
N LYS A 188 -14.01 -4.81 7.56
CA LYS A 188 -14.19 -5.30 8.94
C LYS A 188 -12.86 -5.36 9.71
N LEU A 189 -11.79 -5.82 9.06
CA LEU A 189 -10.46 -5.88 9.66
C LEU A 189 -9.87 -4.49 9.90
N PHE A 190 -10.04 -3.52 8.98
CA PHE A 190 -9.65 -2.13 9.18
C PHE A 190 -10.37 -1.49 10.37
N ILE A 191 -11.69 -1.71 10.49
CA ILE A 191 -12.49 -1.21 11.62
C ILE A 191 -12.01 -1.83 12.94
N ALA A 192 -11.65 -3.11 12.95
CA ALA A 192 -11.08 -3.78 14.13
C ALA A 192 -9.67 -3.23 14.46
N GLU A 193 -8.86 -2.96 13.43
CA GLU A 193 -7.53 -2.35 13.61
C GLU A 193 -7.62 -0.94 14.21
N ALA A 194 -8.58 -0.12 13.77
CA ALA A 194 -8.78 1.24 14.27
C ALA A 194 -9.11 1.31 15.77
N LYS A 195 -9.65 0.24 16.34
CA LYS A 195 -9.97 0.12 17.78
C LYS A 195 -8.73 -0.20 18.64
N ARG A 196 -7.61 -0.59 18.03
CA ARG A 196 -6.37 -0.90 18.75
C ARG A 196 -5.46 0.33 18.80
N PRO A 197 -4.75 0.56 19.91
CA PRO A 197 -3.77 1.62 19.96
C PRO A 197 -2.71 1.41 18.87
N PRO A 198 -2.30 2.48 18.16
CA PRO A 198 -1.29 2.36 17.12
C PRO A 198 0.06 2.01 17.77
N LYS A 199 0.76 1.02 17.17
CA LYS A 199 2.17 0.83 17.46
C LYS A 199 2.99 1.81 16.63
N PRO A 200 4.14 2.27 17.13
CA PRO A 200 5.07 3.05 16.32
C PRO A 200 5.40 2.31 15.02
N LEU A 201 5.44 3.03 13.91
CA LEU A 201 5.75 2.55 12.58
C LEU A 201 4.70 1.61 11.92
N ASP A 202 3.62 1.23 12.62
CA ASP A 202 2.55 0.44 12.02
C ASP A 202 1.80 1.25 10.94
N PRO A 203 1.50 0.66 9.78
CA PRO A 203 0.72 1.31 8.74
C PRO A 203 -0.75 1.47 9.15
N ARG A 204 -1.35 2.61 8.78
CA ARG A 204 -2.77 2.93 9.03
C ARG A 204 -3.51 3.38 7.78
N TRP A 205 -2.94 3.18 6.60
CA TRP A 205 -3.56 3.53 5.32
C TRP A 205 -4.49 2.41 4.82
N GLY A 206 -5.39 2.75 3.90
CA GLY A 206 -6.13 1.81 3.06
C GLY A 206 -7.64 1.73 3.31
N LEU A 207 -8.19 2.16 4.47
CA LEU A 207 -9.62 2.05 4.75
C LEU A 207 -10.47 2.85 3.75
N SER A 208 -10.16 4.12 3.51
CA SER A 208 -10.91 4.95 2.55
C SER A 208 -10.90 4.36 1.15
N SER A 209 -9.70 3.98 0.67
CA SER A 209 -9.55 3.34 -0.64
C SER A 209 -10.28 1.99 -0.72
N CYS A 210 -10.30 1.20 0.37
CA CYS A 210 -11.09 -0.03 0.44
C CYS A 210 -12.58 0.27 0.26
N ARG A 211 -13.11 1.29 0.92
CA ARG A 211 -14.50 1.76 0.79
C ARG A 211 -14.82 2.23 -0.62
N THR A 212 -13.89 2.93 -1.27
CA THR A 212 -14.03 3.31 -2.69
C THR A 212 -14.17 2.08 -3.59
N PHE A 213 -13.32 1.06 -3.41
CA PHE A 213 -13.42 -0.17 -4.18
C PHE A 213 -14.68 -1.00 -3.88
N ILE A 214 -15.19 -0.98 -2.64
CA ILE A 214 -16.50 -1.55 -2.30
C ILE A 214 -17.60 -0.84 -3.09
N GLY A 215 -17.59 0.50 -3.12
CA GLY A 215 -18.54 1.29 -3.91
C GLY A 215 -18.46 0.97 -5.41
N LEU A 216 -17.26 0.86 -5.97
CA LEU A 216 -17.04 0.47 -7.36
C LEU A 216 -17.57 -0.95 -7.65
N ALA A 217 -17.38 -1.90 -6.73
CA ALA A 217 -17.90 -3.26 -6.87
C ALA A 217 -19.44 -3.29 -6.89
N TYR A 218 -20.09 -2.52 -6.01
CA TYR A 218 -21.55 -2.35 -6.04
C TYR A 218 -22.05 -1.73 -7.35
N LEU A 219 -21.34 -0.73 -7.91
CA LEU A 219 -21.68 -0.19 -9.23
C LEU A 219 -21.62 -1.25 -10.33
N LYS A 220 -20.61 -2.12 -10.32
CA LYS A 220 -20.48 -3.22 -11.28
C LYS A 220 -21.59 -4.27 -11.15
N LEU A 221 -22.24 -4.34 -9.98
CA LEU A 221 -23.38 -5.21 -9.70
C LEU A 221 -24.73 -4.52 -9.94
N GLY A 222 -24.77 -3.23 -10.32
CA GLY A 222 -25.99 -2.44 -10.52
C GLY A 222 -26.63 -1.92 -9.22
N GLU A 223 -25.93 -2.04 -8.09
CA GLU A 223 -26.44 -1.68 -6.76
C GLU A 223 -26.07 -0.22 -6.41
N GLN A 224 -26.63 0.74 -7.15
CA GLN A 224 -26.28 2.17 -7.06
C GLN A 224 -26.46 2.77 -5.66
N ALA A 225 -27.51 2.40 -4.93
CA ALA A 225 -27.77 2.91 -3.57
C ALA A 225 -26.65 2.51 -2.59
N HIS A 226 -26.22 1.27 -2.62
CA HIS A 226 -25.10 0.77 -1.82
C HIS A 226 -23.79 1.43 -2.25
N ALA A 227 -23.55 1.58 -3.56
CA ALA A 227 -22.37 2.27 -4.08
C ALA A 227 -22.27 3.70 -3.56
N ALA A 228 -23.37 4.47 -3.63
CA ALA A 228 -23.43 5.85 -3.13
C ALA A 228 -23.13 5.93 -1.62
N GLN A 229 -23.66 4.99 -0.83
CA GLN A 229 -23.37 4.91 0.60
C GLN A 229 -21.87 4.71 0.87
N TYR A 230 -21.22 3.81 0.13
CA TYR A 230 -19.80 3.52 0.31
C TYR A 230 -18.91 4.66 -0.17
N PHE A 231 -19.26 5.35 -1.26
CA PHE A 231 -18.52 6.55 -1.68
C PHE A 231 -18.62 7.68 -0.66
N ARG A 232 -19.79 7.90 -0.02
CA ARG A 232 -19.90 8.86 1.08
C ARG A 232 -19.04 8.48 2.28
N LYS A 233 -18.98 7.19 2.66
CA LYS A 233 -18.07 6.71 3.72
C LYS A 233 -16.60 6.95 3.36
N ALA A 234 -16.21 6.69 2.11
CA ALA A 234 -14.84 6.93 1.64
C ALA A 234 -14.48 8.42 1.72
N LEU A 235 -15.38 9.31 1.28
CA LEU A 235 -15.20 10.76 1.35
C LEU A 235 -15.20 11.31 2.77
N ALA A 236 -15.90 10.67 3.71
CA ALA A 236 -15.85 11.04 5.14
C ALA A 236 -14.46 10.73 5.73
N ASP A 237 -13.80 9.64 5.30
CA ASP A 237 -12.43 9.32 5.73
C ASP A 237 -11.36 10.13 4.99
N HIS A 238 -11.61 10.40 3.69
CA HIS A 238 -10.66 11.05 2.79
C HIS A 238 -11.40 11.98 1.83
N PRO A 239 -11.60 13.26 2.19
CA PRO A 239 -12.36 14.23 1.39
C PRO A 239 -11.83 14.45 -0.03
N ASN A 240 -10.52 14.22 -0.25
CA ASN A 240 -9.85 14.37 -1.54
C ASN A 240 -9.84 13.07 -2.40
N ASP A 241 -10.65 12.06 -2.06
CA ASP A 241 -10.83 10.88 -2.91
C ASP A 241 -11.60 11.24 -4.18
N HIS A 242 -10.86 11.64 -5.22
CA HIS A 242 -11.42 12.06 -6.51
C HIS A 242 -12.19 10.94 -7.23
N VAL A 243 -11.90 9.66 -6.97
CA VAL A 243 -12.64 8.54 -7.56
C VAL A 243 -14.01 8.44 -6.91
N ALA A 244 -14.07 8.43 -5.58
CA ALA A 244 -15.33 8.37 -4.85
C ALA A 244 -16.21 9.60 -5.17
N ALA A 245 -15.63 10.81 -5.21
CA ALA A 245 -16.35 12.04 -5.54
C ALA A 245 -16.95 12.00 -6.96
N ARG A 246 -16.16 11.61 -7.94
CA ARG A 246 -16.58 11.51 -9.35
C ARG A 246 -17.71 10.49 -9.53
N GLU A 247 -17.57 9.30 -8.96
CA GLU A 247 -18.58 8.24 -9.12
C GLU A 247 -19.87 8.56 -8.35
N LEU A 248 -19.77 9.19 -7.18
CA LEU A 248 -20.94 9.66 -6.45
C LEU A 248 -21.70 10.75 -7.22
N ALA A 249 -21.01 11.69 -7.87
CA ALA A 249 -21.64 12.72 -8.68
C ALA A 249 -22.41 12.11 -9.87
N LYS A 250 -21.86 11.08 -10.53
CA LYS A 250 -22.56 10.38 -11.62
C LYS A 250 -23.86 9.71 -11.15
N ILE A 251 -23.88 9.12 -9.95
CA ILE A 251 -25.10 8.48 -9.41
C ILE A 251 -26.18 9.53 -9.13
N ALA A 252 -25.81 10.73 -8.69
CA ALA A 252 -26.75 11.79 -8.37
C ALA A 252 -27.43 12.44 -9.61
N THR A 253 -26.87 12.20 -10.82
CA THR A 253 -27.39 12.75 -12.08
C THR A 253 -28.30 11.76 -12.84
N HIS A 254 -28.49 10.57 -12.32
CA HIS A 254 -29.36 9.51 -12.85
C HIS A 254 -30.46 9.14 -11.87
#